data_be9be4fe4136c663e684df3e976c106b
#
_entry.id   be9be4fe4136c663e684df3e976c106b
#
_cell.length_a   1.000
_cell.length_b   1.000
_cell.length_c   1.000
_cell.angle_alpha   90.00
_cell.angle_beta   90.00
_cell.angle_gamma   90.00
#
_symmetry.space_group_name_H-M   'P 1'
#
loop_
_entity.id
_entity.type
_entity.pdbx_description
1 polymer ?
#
loop_
_entity_poly.entity_id
_entity_poly.type
_entity_poly.pdbx_seq_one_letter_code
_entity_poly.pdbx_strand_id
1 'polypeptide(L)'
;IRDRAGCDYIFSADADEVLDDTNNYALRELKHMLLPEIDIVQMYYVNASGYNSVYNAHKELRPKLFKRLRPFTWISPIHETVRLTPIVYDSDIEILHMQADDHSKRDFSTYFKAFEKGIHIEDYVVTMLCKELLISGEDSDFIAFRNIFENVLSKEGRSNDLMKEINCILAKIYMADGDTDAFFKTTLKAVADNPPAEMCLILGTFYMNQTDYEEAVLWLYNAAFETESILDVASSGNKPLSLLGKCFEELAAATDDPYEAAQYNEMSADYYSQAENWKLPEE
;
A
#
# COMPACT_ATOMS: atom_id res chain seq x y z
N ILE A 1 18.73 12.24 23.76
CA ILE A 1 19.53 12.93 22.71
C ILE A 1 19.30 14.44 22.82
N ARG A 2 18.07 14.92 22.76
CA ARG A 2 17.69 16.34 22.77
C ARG A 2 18.41 17.15 23.86
N ASP A 3 18.43 16.66 25.08
CA ASP A 3 19.00 17.40 26.24
C ASP A 3 20.53 17.41 26.29
N ARG A 4 21.18 16.57 25.48
CA ARG A 4 22.65 16.44 25.40
C ARG A 4 23.24 17.09 24.16
N ALA A 5 22.42 17.52 23.20
CA ALA A 5 22.90 18.14 21.97
C ALA A 5 23.22 19.60 22.17
N GLY A 6 24.39 20.02 21.74
CA GLY A 6 24.83 21.45 21.72
C GLY A 6 24.51 22.11 20.36
N CYS A 7 23.36 21.77 19.72
CA CYS A 7 22.96 22.28 18.40
C CYS A 7 21.58 22.91 18.45
N ASP A 8 21.20 23.67 17.42
CA ASP A 8 19.89 24.32 17.32
C ASP A 8 18.82 23.40 16.81
N TYR A 9 19.16 22.44 15.93
CA TYR A 9 18.26 21.47 15.33
C TYR A 9 18.76 20.04 15.52
N ILE A 10 17.82 19.10 15.50
CA ILE A 10 18.07 17.66 15.55
C ILE A 10 17.54 17.05 14.25
N PHE A 11 18.40 16.32 13.55
CA PHE A 11 18.03 15.50 12.41
C PHE A 11 17.61 14.12 12.91
N SER A 12 16.40 13.69 12.52
CA SER A 12 15.87 12.36 12.80
C SER A 12 15.94 11.52 11.53
N ALA A 13 16.71 10.45 11.57
CA ALA A 13 16.84 9.52 10.45
C ALA A 13 16.83 8.08 10.97
N ASP A 14 16.28 7.18 10.17
CA ASP A 14 16.34 5.76 10.40
C ASP A 14 17.66 5.19 9.87
N ALA A 15 18.04 3.99 10.31
CA ALA A 15 19.36 3.42 9.98
C ALA A 15 19.48 3.01 8.50
N ASP A 16 18.36 2.85 7.81
CA ASP A 16 18.21 2.49 6.41
C ASP A 16 17.90 3.69 5.49
N GLU A 17 18.02 4.90 6.02
CA GLU A 17 17.88 6.15 5.26
C GLU A 17 19.24 6.69 4.81
N VAL A 18 19.33 7.05 3.54
CA VAL A 18 20.56 7.53 2.91
C VAL A 18 20.33 8.86 2.22
N LEU A 19 21.28 9.76 2.40
CA LEU A 19 21.42 10.98 1.59
C LEU A 19 22.53 10.75 0.57
N ASP A 20 22.24 10.91 -0.70
CA ASP A 20 23.28 10.96 -1.73
C ASP A 20 24.13 12.23 -1.62
N ASP A 21 25.18 12.33 -2.42
CA ASP A 21 26.11 13.47 -2.36
C ASP A 21 25.43 14.81 -2.66
N THR A 22 24.47 14.83 -3.58
CA THR A 22 23.72 16.04 -3.97
C THR A 22 22.82 16.50 -2.82
N ASN A 23 22.06 15.60 -2.24
CA ASN A 23 21.15 15.89 -1.12
C ASN A 23 21.91 16.18 0.17
N ASN A 24 23.06 15.57 0.39
CA ASN A 24 23.95 15.90 1.49
C ASN A 24 24.53 17.32 1.35
N TYR A 25 24.90 17.72 0.14
CA TYR A 25 25.31 19.10 -0.13
C TYR A 25 24.16 20.09 0.12
N ALA A 26 22.96 19.80 -0.41
CA ALA A 26 21.78 20.63 -0.19
C ALA A 26 21.42 20.77 1.31
N LEU A 27 21.57 19.71 2.11
CA LEU A 27 21.36 19.76 3.56
C LEU A 27 22.41 20.68 4.26
N ARG A 28 23.65 20.68 3.77
CA ARG A 28 24.68 21.60 4.31
C ARG A 28 24.36 23.04 3.99
N GLU A 29 23.95 23.35 2.77
CA GLU A 29 23.54 24.70 2.37
C GLU A 29 22.30 25.16 3.15
N LEU A 30 21.30 24.27 3.32
CA LEU A 30 20.12 24.56 4.11
C LEU A 30 20.48 25.04 5.53
N LYS A 31 21.48 24.44 6.18
CA LYS A 31 21.91 24.85 7.53
C LYS A 31 22.37 26.29 7.60
N HIS A 32 22.89 26.86 6.53
CA HIS A 32 23.35 28.24 6.46
C HIS A 32 22.23 29.25 6.14
N MET A 33 21.17 28.76 5.49
CA MET A 33 20.05 29.59 5.04
C MET A 33 18.79 29.46 5.92
N LEU A 34 18.77 28.47 6.82
CA LEU A 34 17.60 28.17 7.63
C LEU A 34 17.28 29.32 8.58
N LEU A 35 16.10 29.90 8.45
CA LEU A 35 15.62 30.97 9.30
C LEU A 35 15.35 30.45 10.73
N PRO A 36 15.71 31.24 11.77
CA PRO A 36 15.54 30.79 13.15
C PRO A 36 14.10 30.61 13.60
N GLU A 37 13.11 31.09 12.83
CA GLU A 37 11.69 30.93 13.11
C GLU A 37 11.17 29.53 12.74
N ILE A 38 11.86 28.82 11.85
CA ILE A 38 11.42 27.49 11.38
C ILE A 38 11.58 26.47 12.50
N ASP A 39 10.54 25.73 12.77
CA ASP A 39 10.51 24.72 13.84
C ASP A 39 10.71 23.30 13.31
N ILE A 40 10.19 23.02 12.12
CA ILE A 40 10.28 21.71 11.45
C ILE A 40 10.70 21.91 9.99
N VAL A 41 11.62 21.08 9.49
CA VAL A 41 11.86 20.94 8.05
C VAL A 41 11.41 19.56 7.60
N GLN A 42 10.59 19.53 6.57
CA GLN A 42 10.22 18.33 5.84
C GLN A 42 11.17 18.09 4.67
N MET A 43 11.41 16.83 4.37
CA MET A 43 12.21 16.36 3.25
C MET A 43 11.44 15.29 2.51
N TYR A 44 11.68 15.17 1.21
CA TYR A 44 11.07 14.10 0.42
C TYR A 44 11.64 12.76 0.82
N TYR A 45 10.73 11.83 1.07
CA TYR A 45 11.03 10.43 1.34
C TYR A 45 10.82 9.63 0.07
N VAL A 46 11.86 8.95 -0.39
CA VAL A 46 11.88 8.22 -1.66
C VAL A 46 12.21 6.76 -1.38
N ASN A 47 11.33 5.84 -1.73
CA ASN A 47 11.60 4.42 -1.60
C ASN A 47 12.49 3.94 -2.75
N ALA A 48 13.65 3.38 -2.43
CA ALA A 48 14.55 2.75 -3.39
C ALA A 48 14.11 1.34 -3.82
N SER A 49 13.29 0.67 -3.02
CA SER A 49 12.70 -0.63 -3.34
C SER A 49 11.39 -0.45 -4.09
N GLY A 50 11.17 -1.24 -5.15
CA GLY A 50 10.03 -1.14 -6.07
C GLY A 50 8.63 -1.46 -5.50
N TYR A 51 8.42 -1.34 -4.20
CA TYR A 51 7.11 -1.48 -3.57
C TYR A 51 6.42 -0.12 -3.51
N ASN A 52 5.72 0.21 -4.59
CA ASN A 52 5.00 1.46 -4.67
C ASN A 52 3.50 1.20 -4.50
N SER A 53 2.99 1.54 -3.34
CA SER A 53 1.55 1.64 -3.17
C SER A 53 1.05 2.95 -3.77
N VAL A 54 -0.27 3.05 -3.94
CA VAL A 54 -0.94 4.29 -4.38
C VAL A 54 -0.53 5.50 -3.53
N TYR A 55 -0.28 5.32 -2.24
CA TYR A 55 0.06 6.40 -1.31
C TYR A 55 1.54 6.81 -1.31
N ASN A 56 2.45 6.00 -1.81
CA ASN A 56 3.89 6.30 -1.91
C ASN A 56 4.49 5.86 -3.26
N ALA A 57 3.67 5.84 -4.29
CA ALA A 57 4.14 5.83 -5.68
C ALA A 57 4.94 7.10 -5.99
N HIS A 58 4.67 8.18 -5.25
CA HIS A 58 5.30 9.48 -5.36
C HIS A 58 6.13 9.82 -4.12
N LYS A 59 6.96 10.83 -4.24
CA LYS A 59 7.75 11.38 -3.13
C LYS A 59 6.82 11.94 -2.06
N GLU A 60 7.02 11.54 -0.83
CA GLU A 60 6.24 12.01 0.33
C GLU A 60 7.08 12.93 1.19
N LEU A 61 6.53 14.09 1.58
CA LEU A 61 7.18 14.97 2.54
C LEU A 61 7.06 14.40 3.95
N ARG A 62 8.22 14.19 4.60
CA ARG A 62 8.30 13.74 5.99
C ARG A 62 9.12 14.71 6.85
N PRO A 63 8.70 14.96 8.10
CA PRO A 63 9.44 15.81 9.02
C PRO A 63 10.76 15.11 9.43
N LYS A 64 11.89 15.74 9.17
CA LYS A 64 13.23 15.18 9.41
C LYS A 64 14.13 16.06 10.27
N LEU A 65 13.98 17.39 10.22
CA LEU A 65 14.77 18.30 11.02
C LEU A 65 13.85 19.03 11.99
N PHE A 66 14.20 18.99 13.28
CA PHE A 66 13.40 19.53 14.38
C PHE A 66 14.18 20.52 15.21
N LYS A 67 13.59 21.67 15.51
CA LYS A 67 14.18 22.66 16.41
C LYS A 67 14.32 22.08 17.81
N ARG A 68 15.55 21.99 18.32
CA ARG A 68 15.88 21.25 19.54
C ARG A 68 15.09 21.69 20.77
N LEU A 69 14.91 22.99 20.97
CA LEU A 69 14.28 23.53 22.19
C LEU A 69 12.76 23.65 22.12
N ARG A 70 12.13 23.20 21.01
CA ARG A 70 10.68 23.15 20.89
C ARG A 70 10.11 21.81 21.40
N PRO A 71 8.97 21.80 22.10
CA PRO A 71 8.19 20.60 22.34
C PRO A 71 7.40 20.25 21.06
N PHE A 72 7.44 18.98 20.66
CA PHE A 72 6.65 18.45 19.56
C PHE A 72 5.72 17.36 20.08
N THR A 73 4.51 17.30 19.52
CA THR A 73 3.52 16.27 19.85
C THR A 73 3.61 15.18 18.80
N TRP A 74 4.05 14.00 19.22
CA TRP A 74 3.99 12.80 18.41
C TRP A 74 2.56 12.27 18.42
N ILE A 75 2.07 11.88 17.27
CA ILE A 75 0.73 11.33 17.07
C ILE A 75 0.85 9.93 16.47
N SER A 76 -0.11 9.09 16.85
CA SER A 76 -0.21 7.67 16.53
C SER A 76 0.79 6.74 17.23
N PRO A 77 0.31 5.56 17.65
CA PRO A 77 1.14 4.56 18.30
C PRO A 77 1.95 3.70 17.29
N ILE A 78 1.61 3.79 16.01
CA ILE A 78 2.22 3.06 14.89
C ILE A 78 2.33 4.06 13.74
N HIS A 79 3.40 4.00 12.94
CA HIS A 79 3.73 5.02 11.95
C HIS A 79 3.72 6.42 12.58
N GLU A 80 4.49 6.55 13.65
CA GLU A 80 4.57 7.78 14.44
C GLU A 80 4.90 8.97 13.54
N THR A 81 4.09 10.02 13.63
CA THR A 81 4.36 11.28 12.98
C THR A 81 4.27 12.42 13.98
N VAL A 82 4.74 13.60 13.60
CA VAL A 82 4.70 14.79 14.42
C VAL A 82 3.62 15.72 13.92
N ARG A 83 2.87 16.33 14.84
CA ARG A 83 1.96 17.41 14.47
C ARG A 83 2.76 18.55 13.85
N LEU A 84 2.48 18.86 12.58
CA LEU A 84 3.18 19.88 11.79
C LEU A 84 2.74 21.30 12.24
N THR A 85 3.29 21.75 13.36
CA THR A 85 3.04 23.07 13.93
C THR A 85 4.25 23.52 14.75
N PRO A 86 4.52 24.84 14.91
CA PRO A 86 3.78 25.95 14.28
C PRO A 86 4.34 26.36 12.90
N ILE A 87 5.67 26.34 12.65
CA ILE A 87 6.27 26.80 11.39
C ILE A 87 7.05 25.68 10.76
N VAL A 88 6.58 25.26 9.59
CA VAL A 88 7.12 24.14 8.79
C VAL A 88 7.71 24.71 7.50
N TYR A 89 8.85 24.19 7.10
CA TYR A 89 9.50 24.47 5.83
C TYR A 89 9.63 23.17 5.03
N ASP A 90 9.12 23.15 3.82
CA ASP A 90 9.22 22.02 2.90
C ASP A 90 10.44 22.25 2.01
N SER A 91 11.40 21.33 2.07
CA SER A 91 12.63 21.40 1.28
C SER A 91 12.58 20.42 0.10
N ASP A 92 13.38 20.68 -0.92
CA ASP A 92 13.56 19.80 -2.09
C ASP A 92 14.58 18.66 -1.81
N ILE A 93 15.03 18.49 -0.58
CA ILE A 93 15.98 17.44 -0.20
C ILE A 93 15.31 16.10 -0.21
N GLU A 94 15.93 15.12 -0.88
CA GLU A 94 15.44 13.74 -0.96
C GLU A 94 16.23 12.83 -0.04
N ILE A 95 15.51 11.99 0.70
CA ILE A 95 16.06 10.92 1.54
C ILE A 95 15.68 9.60 0.91
N LEU A 96 16.67 8.81 0.52
CA LEU A 96 16.48 7.47 -0.02
C LEU A 96 16.29 6.49 1.13
N HIS A 97 15.17 5.78 1.13
CA HIS A 97 14.90 4.67 2.04
C HIS A 97 15.35 3.36 1.40
N MET A 98 16.40 2.77 1.97
CA MET A 98 17.04 1.55 1.52
C MET A 98 16.54 0.36 2.35
N GLN A 99 15.24 0.05 2.25
CA GLN A 99 14.66 -1.05 3.02
C GLN A 99 15.38 -2.37 2.70
N ALA A 100 16.08 -2.93 3.69
CA ALA A 100 16.87 -4.15 3.54
C ALA A 100 16.07 -5.42 3.91
N ASP A 101 15.08 -5.31 4.81
CA ASP A 101 14.31 -6.44 5.32
C ASP A 101 12.80 -6.14 5.34
N ASP A 102 11.99 -7.19 5.16
CA ASP A 102 10.55 -7.13 5.34
C ASP A 102 10.20 -7.15 6.83
N HIS A 103 9.80 -5.98 7.36
CA HIS A 103 9.39 -5.80 8.75
C HIS A 103 7.89 -6.00 8.99
N SER A 104 7.11 -6.35 7.98
CA SER A 104 5.65 -6.42 8.01
C SER A 104 5.10 -7.30 9.15
N LYS A 105 5.71 -8.48 9.39
CA LYS A 105 5.25 -9.35 10.50
C LYS A 105 5.42 -8.73 11.88
N ARG A 106 6.47 -7.92 12.10
CA ARG A 106 6.65 -7.17 13.35
C ARG A 106 5.57 -6.08 13.48
N ASP A 107 5.27 -5.43 12.39
CA ASP A 107 4.31 -4.34 12.36
C ASP A 107 2.89 -4.88 12.55
N PHE A 108 2.51 -6.00 11.94
CA PHE A 108 1.23 -6.69 12.21
C PHE A 108 1.05 -7.02 13.69
N SER A 109 2.08 -7.53 14.36
CA SER A 109 2.03 -7.80 15.81
C SER A 109 1.79 -6.52 16.63
N THR A 110 2.35 -5.39 16.19
CA THR A 110 2.18 -4.10 16.85
C THR A 110 0.77 -3.53 16.64
N TYR A 111 0.24 -3.61 15.42
CA TYR A 111 -1.16 -3.28 15.13
C TYR A 111 -2.12 -4.10 15.98
N PHE A 112 -1.93 -5.43 16.00
CA PHE A 112 -2.79 -6.33 16.77
C PHE A 112 -2.84 -5.94 18.23
N LYS A 113 -1.69 -5.73 18.87
CA LYS A 113 -1.59 -5.29 20.27
C LYS A 113 -2.26 -3.94 20.54
N ALA A 114 -2.19 -3.02 19.60
CA ALA A 114 -2.82 -1.70 19.73
C ALA A 114 -4.36 -1.83 19.69
N PHE A 115 -4.88 -2.63 18.77
CA PHE A 115 -6.32 -2.93 18.69
C PHE A 115 -6.83 -3.67 19.93
N GLU A 116 -6.13 -4.70 20.43
CA GLU A 116 -6.49 -5.44 21.64
C GLU A 116 -6.56 -4.54 22.89
N LYS A 117 -5.66 -3.55 22.97
CA LYS A 117 -5.66 -2.57 24.08
C LYS A 117 -6.77 -1.51 23.95
N GLY A 118 -7.57 -1.56 22.91
CA GLY A 118 -8.62 -0.57 22.65
C GLY A 118 -8.08 0.83 22.38
N ILE A 119 -6.83 0.97 21.94
CA ILE A 119 -6.25 2.25 21.57
C ILE A 119 -7.02 2.78 20.36
N HIS A 120 -7.40 4.06 20.40
CA HIS A 120 -8.00 4.71 19.24
C HIS A 120 -6.96 4.76 18.11
N ILE A 121 -7.32 4.23 16.97
CA ILE A 121 -6.46 4.20 15.78
C ILE A 121 -7.07 5.10 14.72
N GLU A 122 -6.30 6.07 14.30
CA GLU A 122 -6.67 7.05 13.27
C GLU A 122 -6.89 6.35 11.92
N ASP A 123 -7.74 6.94 11.07
CA ASP A 123 -8.11 6.35 9.78
C ASP A 123 -6.89 6.06 8.91
N TYR A 124 -5.93 6.98 8.84
CA TYR A 124 -4.72 6.79 8.03
C TYR A 124 -3.87 5.59 8.48
N VAL A 125 -3.88 5.24 9.78
CA VAL A 125 -3.15 4.07 10.30
C VAL A 125 -3.87 2.78 9.88
N VAL A 126 -5.20 2.79 9.80
CA VAL A 126 -5.97 1.67 9.26
C VAL A 126 -5.68 1.50 7.76
N THR A 127 -5.64 2.58 6.99
CA THR A 127 -5.21 2.57 5.58
C THR A 127 -3.81 1.97 5.42
N MET A 128 -2.84 2.35 6.28
CA MET A 128 -1.50 1.77 6.24
C MET A 128 -1.51 0.26 6.51
N LEU A 129 -2.31 -0.20 7.48
CA LEU A 129 -2.48 -1.63 7.74
C LEU A 129 -3.11 -2.36 6.54
N CYS A 130 -4.15 -1.78 5.90
CA CYS A 130 -4.77 -2.35 4.70
C CYS A 130 -3.72 -2.55 3.59
N LYS A 131 -2.91 -1.54 3.36
CA LYS A 131 -1.83 -1.56 2.38
C LYS A 131 -0.78 -2.63 2.70
N GLU A 132 -0.27 -2.65 3.92
CA GLU A 132 0.76 -3.62 4.33
C GLU A 132 0.26 -5.06 4.22
N LEU A 133 -1.00 -5.32 4.58
CA LEU A 133 -1.61 -6.64 4.40
C LEU A 133 -1.69 -7.06 2.93
N LEU A 134 -2.06 -6.16 2.02
CA LEU A 134 -2.14 -6.49 0.58
C LEU A 134 -0.76 -6.71 -0.07
N ILE A 135 0.28 -6.05 0.43
CA ILE A 135 1.64 -6.15 -0.12
C ILE A 135 2.36 -7.38 0.40
N SER A 136 2.30 -7.64 1.71
CA SER A 136 3.15 -8.64 2.39
C SER A 136 2.41 -9.59 3.33
N GLY A 137 1.07 -9.49 3.45
CA GLY A 137 0.27 -10.39 4.28
C GLY A 137 0.11 -11.78 3.66
N GLU A 138 0.27 -12.80 4.50
CA GLU A 138 -0.11 -14.18 4.20
C GLU A 138 -1.57 -14.45 4.61
N ASP A 139 -2.20 -15.51 4.12
CA ASP A 139 -3.60 -15.85 4.45
C ASP A 139 -3.85 -15.93 5.96
N SER A 140 -2.87 -16.42 6.74
CA SER A 140 -2.94 -16.46 8.20
C SER A 140 -3.00 -15.07 8.84
N ASP A 141 -2.29 -14.08 8.25
CA ASP A 141 -2.31 -12.70 8.74
C ASP A 141 -3.68 -12.08 8.46
N PHE A 142 -4.21 -12.27 7.24
CA PHE A 142 -5.55 -11.80 6.91
C PHE A 142 -6.61 -12.36 7.86
N ILE A 143 -6.62 -13.68 8.10
CA ILE A 143 -7.58 -14.32 9.00
C ILE A 143 -7.46 -13.78 10.43
N ALA A 144 -6.25 -13.54 10.92
CA ALA A 144 -6.03 -13.00 12.26
C ALA A 144 -6.67 -11.61 12.47
N PHE A 145 -6.72 -10.78 11.42
CA PHE A 145 -7.31 -9.45 11.47
C PHE A 145 -8.83 -9.39 11.25
N ARG A 146 -9.51 -10.51 10.96
CA ARG A 146 -10.94 -10.56 10.66
C ARG A 146 -11.79 -9.74 11.64
N ASN A 147 -11.75 -10.09 12.92
CA ASN A 147 -12.56 -9.44 13.94
C ASN A 147 -12.25 -7.93 14.06
N ILE A 148 -11.03 -7.54 13.82
CA ILE A 148 -10.60 -6.15 13.88
C ILE A 148 -11.25 -5.36 12.76
N PHE A 149 -11.15 -5.82 11.50
CA PHE A 149 -11.72 -5.13 10.36
C PHE A 149 -13.25 -5.13 10.38
N GLU A 150 -13.90 -6.21 10.80
CA GLU A 150 -15.35 -6.25 11.00
C GLU A 150 -15.81 -5.22 12.06
N ASN A 151 -15.05 -5.08 13.15
CA ASN A 151 -15.33 -4.07 14.18
C ASN A 151 -15.08 -2.65 13.68
N VAL A 152 -14.00 -2.41 12.92
CA VAL A 152 -13.72 -1.09 12.35
C VAL A 152 -14.79 -0.71 11.33
N LEU A 153 -15.25 -1.64 10.49
CA LEU A 153 -16.33 -1.42 9.53
C LEU A 153 -17.66 -1.07 10.19
N SER A 154 -17.94 -1.62 11.36
CA SER A 154 -19.20 -1.37 12.10
C SER A 154 -19.28 0.00 12.75
N LYS A 155 -18.18 0.73 12.86
CA LYS A 155 -18.13 2.07 13.49
C LYS A 155 -18.61 3.15 12.52
N GLU A 156 -19.50 4.02 12.99
CA GLU A 156 -19.96 5.17 12.22
C GLU A 156 -18.88 6.26 12.09
N GLY A 157 -18.99 7.08 11.05
CA GLY A 157 -18.17 8.28 10.86
C GLY A 157 -16.85 8.07 10.14
N ARG A 158 -16.60 6.89 9.56
CA ARG A 158 -15.44 6.62 8.68
C ARG A 158 -15.67 7.21 7.28
N SER A 159 -14.57 7.58 6.60
CA SER A 159 -14.65 8.06 5.22
C SER A 159 -15.09 6.95 4.25
N ASN A 160 -15.70 7.32 3.12
CA ASN A 160 -16.08 6.35 2.09
C ASN A 160 -14.86 5.64 1.51
N ASP A 161 -13.73 6.34 1.37
CA ASP A 161 -12.49 5.78 0.84
C ASP A 161 -11.96 4.69 1.75
N LEU A 162 -11.85 4.96 3.06
CA LEU A 162 -11.45 3.94 4.03
C LEU A 162 -12.41 2.74 4.05
N MET A 163 -13.70 2.97 3.85
CA MET A 163 -14.68 1.88 3.78
C MET A 163 -14.45 0.98 2.54
N LYS A 164 -14.06 1.57 1.40
CA LYS A 164 -13.66 0.80 0.20
C LYS A 164 -12.42 -0.03 0.46
N GLU A 165 -11.38 0.56 1.07
CA GLU A 165 -10.15 -0.12 1.46
C GLU A 165 -10.42 -1.32 2.39
N ILE A 166 -11.19 -1.10 3.46
CA ILE A 166 -11.57 -2.15 4.41
C ILE A 166 -12.36 -3.27 3.74
N ASN A 167 -13.28 -2.96 2.82
CA ASN A 167 -14.03 -3.97 2.09
C ASN A 167 -13.13 -4.85 1.20
N CYS A 168 -12.06 -4.30 0.60
CA CYS A 168 -11.08 -5.10 -0.12
C CYS A 168 -10.34 -6.07 0.81
N ILE A 169 -9.93 -5.61 1.99
CA ILE A 169 -9.28 -6.47 2.99
C ILE A 169 -10.24 -7.55 3.49
N LEU A 170 -11.49 -7.20 3.82
CA LEU A 170 -12.49 -8.17 4.27
C LEU A 170 -12.81 -9.21 3.19
N ALA A 171 -12.92 -8.81 1.92
CA ALA A 171 -13.09 -9.76 0.82
C ALA A 171 -11.91 -10.75 0.74
N LYS A 172 -10.67 -10.27 0.88
CA LYS A 172 -9.49 -11.13 0.92
C LYS A 172 -9.49 -12.06 2.14
N ILE A 173 -9.89 -11.54 3.32
CA ILE A 173 -10.04 -12.32 4.54
C ILE A 173 -11.06 -13.44 4.36
N TYR A 174 -12.26 -13.13 3.86
CA TYR A 174 -13.32 -14.12 3.67
C TYR A 174 -12.95 -15.18 2.62
N MET A 175 -12.22 -14.78 1.58
CA MET A 175 -11.68 -15.72 0.60
C MET A 175 -10.66 -16.67 1.24
N ALA A 176 -9.74 -16.17 2.07
CA ALA A 176 -8.72 -16.96 2.76
C ALA A 176 -9.33 -17.88 3.83
N ASP A 177 -10.37 -17.41 4.53
CA ASP A 177 -11.10 -18.18 5.57
C ASP A 177 -12.12 -19.17 5.00
N GLY A 178 -12.39 -19.10 3.68
CA GLY A 178 -13.40 -19.94 3.00
C GLY A 178 -14.84 -19.56 3.30
N ASP A 179 -15.10 -18.37 3.84
CA ASP A 179 -16.44 -17.84 4.11
C ASP A 179 -17.06 -17.24 2.84
N THR A 180 -17.53 -18.11 1.96
CA THR A 180 -18.06 -17.74 0.63
C THR A 180 -19.28 -16.82 0.73
N ASP A 181 -20.15 -17.00 1.73
CA ASP A 181 -21.33 -16.15 1.90
C ASP A 181 -20.94 -14.70 2.26
N ALA A 182 -20.04 -14.53 3.22
CA ALA A 182 -19.51 -13.21 3.59
C ALA A 182 -18.70 -12.58 2.44
N PHE A 183 -17.94 -13.39 1.71
CA PHE A 183 -17.20 -12.96 0.52
C PHE A 183 -18.13 -12.33 -0.51
N PHE A 184 -19.15 -13.06 -0.98
CA PHE A 184 -20.07 -12.53 -2.00
C PHE A 184 -20.91 -11.36 -1.51
N LYS A 185 -21.34 -11.36 -0.24
CA LYS A 185 -22.07 -10.23 0.32
C LYS A 185 -21.22 -8.95 0.29
N THR A 186 -19.92 -9.05 0.55
CA THR A 186 -19.00 -7.93 0.55
C THR A 186 -18.65 -7.47 -0.86
N THR A 187 -18.29 -8.40 -1.73
CA THR A 187 -17.86 -8.10 -3.10
C THR A 187 -18.97 -7.57 -3.96
N LEU A 188 -20.18 -8.17 -3.93
CA LEU A 188 -21.33 -7.70 -4.72
C LEU A 188 -21.77 -6.29 -4.33
N LYS A 189 -21.68 -5.94 -3.04
CA LYS A 189 -21.94 -4.56 -2.59
C LYS A 189 -20.91 -3.58 -3.15
N ALA A 190 -19.66 -3.96 -3.15
CA ALA A 190 -18.56 -3.11 -3.65
C ALA A 190 -18.65 -2.92 -5.18
N VAL A 191 -18.96 -3.99 -5.92
CA VAL A 191 -19.09 -3.95 -7.38
C VAL A 191 -20.22 -3.01 -7.84
N ALA A 192 -21.30 -2.89 -7.06
CA ALA A 192 -22.40 -1.98 -7.37
C ALA A 192 -22.04 -0.50 -7.29
N ASP A 193 -20.92 -0.15 -6.62
CA ASP A 193 -20.49 1.23 -6.36
C ASP A 193 -19.05 1.51 -6.85
N ASN A 194 -18.80 1.25 -8.13
CA ASN A 194 -17.50 1.48 -8.76
C ASN A 194 -16.34 0.82 -7.99
N PRO A 195 -16.11 -0.49 -8.20
CA PRO A 195 -15.12 -1.26 -7.47
C PRO A 195 -13.70 -0.79 -7.79
N PRO A 196 -12.77 -0.75 -6.82
CA PRO A 196 -11.36 -0.54 -7.10
C PRO A 196 -10.72 -1.79 -7.72
N ALA A 197 -9.55 -1.60 -8.33
CA ALA A 197 -8.80 -2.67 -8.98
C ALA A 197 -8.48 -3.83 -8.01
N GLU A 198 -8.21 -3.55 -6.74
CA GLU A 198 -8.01 -4.58 -5.71
C GLU A 198 -9.20 -5.51 -5.58
N MET A 199 -10.43 -4.97 -5.61
CA MET A 199 -11.64 -5.77 -5.51
C MET A 199 -11.82 -6.66 -6.75
N CYS A 200 -11.59 -6.12 -7.93
CA CYS A 200 -11.63 -6.88 -9.18
C CYS A 200 -10.56 -7.98 -9.21
N LEU A 201 -9.35 -7.68 -8.75
CA LEU A 201 -8.25 -8.64 -8.64
C LEU A 201 -8.60 -9.79 -7.67
N ILE A 202 -9.23 -9.48 -6.53
CA ILE A 202 -9.67 -10.48 -5.54
C ILE A 202 -10.75 -11.38 -6.14
N LEU A 203 -11.73 -10.81 -6.86
CA LEU A 203 -12.77 -11.58 -7.57
C LEU A 203 -12.17 -12.48 -8.63
N GLY A 204 -11.28 -11.97 -9.48
CA GLY A 204 -10.58 -12.76 -10.48
C GLY A 204 -9.78 -13.92 -9.85
N THR A 205 -9.08 -13.66 -8.76
CA THR A 205 -8.35 -14.69 -8.02
C THR A 205 -9.28 -15.73 -7.41
N PHE A 206 -10.46 -15.32 -6.91
CA PHE A 206 -11.47 -16.23 -6.39
C PHE A 206 -11.95 -17.20 -7.47
N TYR A 207 -12.32 -16.70 -8.66
CA TYR A 207 -12.79 -17.54 -9.77
C TYR A 207 -11.67 -18.44 -10.32
N MET A 208 -10.43 -17.98 -10.38
CA MET A 208 -9.28 -18.84 -10.68
C MET A 208 -9.17 -20.02 -9.72
N ASN A 209 -9.36 -19.78 -8.42
CA ASN A 209 -9.32 -20.83 -7.39
C ASN A 209 -10.48 -21.83 -7.53
N GLN A 210 -11.58 -21.42 -8.18
CA GLN A 210 -12.70 -22.29 -8.55
C GLN A 210 -12.52 -22.94 -9.94
N THR A 211 -11.38 -22.72 -10.60
CA THR A 211 -11.12 -23.16 -11.99
C THR A 211 -12.08 -22.59 -13.03
N ASP A 212 -12.79 -21.52 -12.69
CA ASP A 212 -13.64 -20.76 -13.60
C ASP A 212 -12.81 -19.66 -14.27
N TYR A 213 -12.00 -20.05 -15.24
CA TYR A 213 -11.05 -19.14 -15.87
C TYR A 213 -11.71 -18.12 -16.78
N GLU A 214 -12.88 -18.43 -17.35
CA GLU A 214 -13.64 -17.50 -18.19
C GLU A 214 -14.13 -16.31 -17.34
N GLU A 215 -14.74 -16.56 -16.20
CA GLU A 215 -15.19 -15.52 -15.28
C GLU A 215 -13.98 -14.78 -14.64
N ALA A 216 -12.91 -15.51 -14.33
CA ALA A 216 -11.67 -14.92 -13.83
C ALA A 216 -11.09 -13.88 -14.80
N VAL A 217 -11.07 -14.19 -16.11
CA VAL A 217 -10.57 -13.27 -17.15
C VAL A 217 -11.36 -11.96 -17.15
N LEU A 218 -12.69 -12.00 -16.99
CA LEU A 218 -13.51 -10.77 -16.97
C LEU A 218 -13.10 -9.84 -15.80
N TRP A 219 -12.95 -10.41 -14.61
CA TRP A 219 -12.58 -9.62 -13.43
C TRP A 219 -11.14 -9.14 -13.47
N LEU A 220 -10.20 -9.95 -13.95
CA LEU A 220 -8.78 -9.57 -14.07
C LEU A 220 -8.60 -8.50 -15.15
N TYR A 221 -9.38 -8.59 -16.26
CA TYR A 221 -9.39 -7.54 -17.27
C TYR A 221 -9.89 -6.20 -16.69
N ASN A 222 -11.00 -6.25 -15.95
CA ASN A 222 -11.49 -5.04 -15.27
C ASN A 222 -10.45 -4.47 -14.31
N ALA A 223 -9.72 -5.30 -13.57
CA ALA A 223 -8.66 -4.85 -12.69
C ALA A 223 -7.51 -4.15 -13.45
N ALA A 224 -7.12 -4.69 -14.61
CA ALA A 224 -5.99 -4.18 -15.38
C ALA A 224 -6.30 -2.91 -16.19
N PHE A 225 -7.55 -2.76 -16.69
CA PHE A 225 -7.84 -1.78 -17.73
C PHE A 225 -9.03 -0.84 -17.44
N GLU A 226 -9.95 -1.23 -16.55
CA GLU A 226 -11.21 -0.51 -16.37
C GLU A 226 -11.36 0.13 -14.98
N THR A 227 -10.45 -0.19 -14.05
CA THR A 227 -10.53 0.29 -12.67
C THR A 227 -9.19 0.83 -12.17
N GLU A 228 -9.24 1.67 -11.14
CA GLU A 228 -8.06 2.26 -10.52
C GLU A 228 -7.76 1.59 -9.18
N SER A 229 -6.47 1.48 -8.85
CA SER A 229 -6.00 1.01 -7.55
C SER A 229 -6.20 2.10 -6.49
N ILE A 230 -6.56 1.68 -5.28
CA ILE A 230 -6.69 2.57 -4.12
C ILE A 230 -5.65 2.28 -3.01
N LEU A 231 -5.01 1.11 -3.04
CA LEU A 231 -4.04 0.68 -2.05
C LEU A 231 -2.70 0.31 -2.69
N ASP A 232 -2.71 -0.58 -3.67
CA ASP A 232 -1.53 -1.15 -4.30
C ASP A 232 -1.58 -0.96 -5.81
N VAL A 233 -0.68 -0.14 -6.34
CA VAL A 233 -0.60 0.19 -7.78
C VAL A 233 -0.48 -1.07 -8.65
N ALA A 234 0.19 -2.11 -8.16
CA ALA A 234 0.31 -3.37 -8.86
C ALA A 234 -1.03 -4.09 -9.07
N SER A 235 -2.09 -3.71 -8.32
CA SER A 235 -3.44 -4.29 -8.48
C SER A 235 -4.15 -3.86 -9.75
N SER A 236 -3.76 -2.75 -10.37
CA SER A 236 -4.19 -2.32 -11.72
C SER A 236 -3.07 -2.46 -12.75
N GLY A 237 -2.00 -3.19 -12.44
CA GLY A 237 -0.81 -3.27 -13.27
C GLY A 237 -0.37 -4.72 -13.54
N ASN A 238 0.86 -5.02 -13.18
CA ASN A 238 1.49 -6.31 -13.49
C ASN A 238 0.80 -7.53 -12.85
N LYS A 239 0.15 -7.38 -11.68
CA LYS A 239 -0.52 -8.50 -11.01
C LYS A 239 -1.68 -9.08 -11.84
N PRO A 240 -2.72 -8.31 -12.21
CA PRO A 240 -3.81 -8.85 -13.02
C PRO A 240 -3.34 -9.26 -14.42
N LEU A 241 -2.37 -8.58 -15.03
CA LEU A 241 -1.82 -8.98 -16.33
C LEU A 241 -1.16 -10.35 -16.28
N SER A 242 -0.37 -10.63 -15.26
CA SER A 242 0.25 -11.95 -15.06
C SER A 242 -0.79 -13.05 -14.83
N LEU A 243 -1.86 -12.75 -14.08
CA LEU A 243 -2.95 -13.71 -13.84
C LEU A 243 -3.81 -13.92 -15.08
N LEU A 244 -4.01 -12.90 -15.93
CA LEU A 244 -4.64 -13.06 -17.26
C LEU A 244 -3.85 -14.03 -18.13
N GLY A 245 -2.52 -13.85 -18.20
CA GLY A 245 -1.65 -14.80 -18.90
C GLY A 245 -1.85 -16.23 -18.42
N LYS A 246 -1.92 -16.44 -17.11
CA LYS A 246 -2.15 -17.75 -16.51
C LYS A 246 -3.55 -18.30 -16.83
N CYS A 247 -4.61 -17.47 -16.78
CA CYS A 247 -5.95 -17.92 -17.15
C CYS A 247 -6.02 -18.41 -18.59
N PHE A 248 -5.42 -17.67 -19.54
CA PHE A 248 -5.40 -18.09 -20.93
C PHE A 248 -4.55 -19.33 -21.18
N GLU A 249 -3.47 -19.55 -20.42
CA GLU A 249 -2.70 -20.79 -20.45
C GLU A 249 -3.56 -21.99 -20.02
N GLU A 250 -4.33 -21.86 -18.95
CA GLU A 250 -5.24 -22.92 -18.47
C GLU A 250 -6.41 -23.17 -19.44
N LEU A 251 -6.98 -22.11 -20.04
CA LEU A 251 -8.01 -22.23 -21.08
C LEU A 251 -7.48 -22.95 -22.33
N ALA A 252 -6.24 -22.62 -22.74
CA ALA A 252 -5.58 -23.31 -23.84
C ALA A 252 -5.38 -24.81 -23.59
N ALA A 253 -5.08 -25.16 -22.33
CA ALA A 253 -4.92 -26.56 -21.93
C ALA A 253 -6.24 -27.32 -21.80
N ALA A 254 -7.34 -26.60 -21.58
CA ALA A 254 -8.68 -27.19 -21.36
C ALA A 254 -9.47 -27.41 -22.65
N THR A 255 -9.15 -26.71 -23.75
CA THR A 255 -9.88 -26.88 -25.03
C THR A 255 -9.28 -27.97 -25.89
N ASP A 256 -10.18 -28.74 -26.56
CA ASP A 256 -9.83 -29.78 -27.55
C ASP A 256 -9.64 -29.17 -28.96
N ASP A 257 -10.03 -27.92 -29.20
CA ASP A 257 -9.91 -27.27 -30.51
C ASP A 257 -8.47 -26.65 -30.67
N PRO A 258 -7.66 -27.19 -31.62
CA PRO A 258 -6.29 -26.69 -31.82
C PRO A 258 -6.23 -25.23 -32.25
N TYR A 259 -7.24 -24.69 -32.90
CA TYR A 259 -7.28 -23.29 -33.32
C TYR A 259 -7.56 -22.39 -32.15
N GLU A 260 -8.52 -22.73 -31.30
CA GLU A 260 -8.84 -22.03 -30.07
C GLU A 260 -7.65 -22.08 -29.08
N ALA A 261 -7.03 -23.26 -28.91
CA ALA A 261 -5.83 -23.40 -28.09
C ALA A 261 -4.67 -22.50 -28.57
N ALA A 262 -4.48 -22.37 -29.88
CA ALA A 262 -3.46 -21.48 -30.43
C ALA A 262 -3.75 -20.00 -30.13
N GLN A 263 -5.01 -19.58 -30.22
CA GLN A 263 -5.40 -18.21 -29.87
C GLN A 263 -5.20 -17.91 -28.38
N TYR A 264 -5.59 -18.82 -27.49
CA TYR A 264 -5.38 -18.65 -26.05
C TYR A 264 -3.90 -18.62 -25.69
N ASN A 265 -3.06 -19.43 -26.32
CA ASN A 265 -1.61 -19.37 -26.11
C ASN A 265 -0.99 -18.04 -26.58
N GLU A 266 -1.47 -17.45 -27.68
CA GLU A 266 -1.06 -16.14 -28.15
C GLU A 266 -1.46 -15.04 -27.13
N MET A 267 -2.70 -15.07 -26.64
CA MET A 267 -3.19 -14.15 -25.63
C MET A 267 -2.40 -14.28 -24.30
N SER A 268 -2.13 -15.52 -23.87
CA SER A 268 -1.30 -15.79 -22.68
C SER A 268 0.08 -15.15 -22.81
N ALA A 269 0.76 -15.37 -23.93
CA ALA A 269 2.10 -14.81 -24.18
C ALA A 269 2.09 -13.27 -24.20
N ASP A 270 1.04 -12.67 -24.78
CA ASP A 270 0.89 -11.22 -24.85
C ASP A 270 0.70 -10.61 -23.44
N TYR A 271 -0.17 -11.18 -22.62
CA TYR A 271 -0.40 -10.70 -21.25
C TYR A 271 0.83 -10.88 -20.36
N TYR A 272 1.57 -11.97 -20.47
CA TYR A 272 2.84 -12.11 -19.74
C TYR A 272 3.86 -11.07 -20.18
N SER A 273 3.96 -10.79 -21.49
CA SER A 273 4.84 -9.74 -22.02
C SER A 273 4.44 -8.35 -21.50
N GLN A 274 3.13 -8.05 -21.44
CA GLN A 274 2.64 -6.79 -20.87
C GLN A 274 2.98 -6.70 -19.37
N ALA A 275 2.83 -7.79 -18.61
CA ALA A 275 3.16 -7.83 -17.18
C ALA A 275 4.67 -7.58 -16.92
N GLU A 276 5.55 -8.17 -17.72
CA GLU A 276 7.01 -7.99 -17.62
C GLU A 276 7.46 -6.57 -17.99
N ASN A 277 6.79 -5.96 -18.98
CA ASN A 277 7.11 -4.61 -19.44
C ASN A 277 6.37 -3.51 -18.69
N TRP A 278 5.49 -3.90 -17.77
CA TRP A 278 4.74 -2.92 -16.99
C TRP A 278 5.67 -2.06 -16.13
N LYS A 279 5.43 -0.77 -16.16
CA LYS A 279 6.14 0.22 -15.34
C LYS A 279 5.12 1.05 -14.60
N LEU A 280 5.53 1.57 -13.46
CA LEU A 280 4.73 2.57 -12.75
C LEU A 280 4.39 3.73 -13.71
N PRO A 281 3.14 4.21 -13.69
CA PRO A 281 2.78 5.42 -14.42
C PRO A 281 3.73 6.55 -14.05
N GLU A 282 4.36 7.18 -15.05
CA GLU A 282 5.08 8.45 -14.86
C GLU A 282 4.04 9.57 -14.72
N GLU A 283 4.31 10.55 -13.85
CA GLU A 283 3.49 11.74 -13.68
C GLU A 283 3.47 12.63 -14.94
#